data_7d3f8d1f103cf9a7163c261e5ca16273
#
_entry.id   7d3f8d1f103cf9a7163c261e5ca16273
#
_cell.length_a   1.000
_cell.length_b   1.000
_cell.length_c   1.000
_cell.angle_alpha   90.00
_cell.angle_beta   90.00
_cell.angle_gamma   90.00
#
_symmetry.space_group_name_H-M   'P 1'
#
loop_
_entity.id
_entity.type
_entity.pdbx_description
1 polymer ?
#
loop_
_entity_poly.entity_id
_entity_poly.type
_entity_poly.pdbx_seq_one_letter_code
_entity_poly.pdbx_strand_id
1 'polypeptide(L)'
;SVLAMEGNPSSKAYKSRKAGLQRALINNPYLNFTQYFPADWSRKKARDMFPTMLARYPEVNIFWAANDNMALGLLDAAHNSQLVFGKNAVVGGIDWLAESIEAIKQGSMACSIGGHFVEGMWSLILMYDYLNGFDFVNESKKRSHRATFHTKMAAINKNNVGTFKQLAKKLRPTNLSMHDFRRYSRSHNPQIKQYNF
;
A
#
# COMPACT_ATOMS: atom_id res chain seq x y z
N SER A 1 -17.21 14.98 -1.75
CA SER A 1 -17.24 13.99 -2.83
C SER A 1 -15.86 13.32 -2.99
N VAL A 2 -15.83 12.12 -3.59
CA VAL A 2 -14.65 11.26 -3.70
C VAL A 2 -14.24 11.07 -5.15
N LEU A 3 -12.98 11.32 -5.47
CA LEU A 3 -12.32 10.90 -6.71
C LEU A 3 -11.28 9.82 -6.45
N ALA A 4 -11.11 8.90 -7.40
CA ALA A 4 -10.15 7.82 -7.30
C ALA A 4 -9.15 7.82 -8.45
N MET A 5 -7.85 7.75 -8.10
CA MET A 5 -6.76 7.51 -9.04
C MET A 5 -6.48 6.01 -9.14
N GLU A 6 -6.62 5.47 -10.34
CA GLU A 6 -6.48 4.05 -10.59
C GLU A 6 -5.10 3.65 -11.12
N GLY A 7 -4.68 2.44 -10.74
CA GLY A 7 -3.54 1.78 -11.35
C GLY A 7 -3.88 1.08 -12.67
N ASN A 8 -2.96 0.22 -13.12
CA ASN A 8 -3.13 -0.53 -14.37
C ASN A 8 -4.22 -1.62 -14.23
N PRO A 9 -5.28 -1.61 -15.05
CA PRO A 9 -6.42 -2.54 -14.97
C PRO A 9 -6.05 -4.02 -15.14
N SER A 10 -4.96 -4.33 -15.81
CA SER A 10 -4.51 -5.71 -16.02
C SER A 10 -3.96 -6.34 -14.75
N SER A 11 -3.53 -5.54 -13.76
CA SER A 11 -2.88 -6.05 -12.56
C SER A 11 -3.87 -6.56 -11.51
N LYS A 12 -3.50 -7.64 -10.81
CA LYS A 12 -4.27 -8.17 -9.68
C LYS A 12 -4.38 -7.14 -8.54
N ALA A 13 -3.31 -6.38 -8.29
CA ALA A 13 -3.27 -5.34 -7.28
C ALA A 13 -4.34 -4.27 -7.52
N TYR A 14 -4.48 -3.79 -8.77
CA TYR A 14 -5.54 -2.86 -9.15
C TYR A 14 -6.92 -3.41 -8.78
N LYS A 15 -7.22 -4.64 -9.22
CA LYS A 15 -8.54 -5.26 -8.99
C LYS A 15 -8.86 -5.38 -7.49
N SER A 16 -7.90 -5.81 -6.69
CA SER A 16 -8.06 -5.96 -5.25
C SER A 16 -8.23 -4.61 -4.53
N ARG A 17 -7.41 -3.61 -4.89
CA ARG A 17 -7.47 -2.26 -4.28
C ARG A 17 -8.79 -1.56 -4.65
N LYS A 18 -9.23 -1.64 -5.91
CA LYS A 18 -10.53 -1.13 -6.36
C LYS A 18 -11.70 -1.78 -5.63
N ALA A 19 -11.70 -3.10 -5.50
CA ALA A 19 -12.74 -3.82 -4.75
C ALA A 19 -12.78 -3.39 -3.27
N GLY A 20 -11.62 -3.05 -2.68
CA GLY A 20 -11.53 -2.49 -1.34
C GLY A 20 -12.21 -1.11 -1.23
N LEU A 21 -11.92 -0.21 -2.18
CA LEU A 21 -12.57 1.10 -2.24
C LEU A 21 -14.10 0.96 -2.43
N GLN A 22 -14.54 0.09 -3.34
CA GLN A 22 -15.96 -0.15 -3.58
C GLN A 22 -16.68 -0.62 -2.31
N ARG A 23 -16.10 -1.54 -1.56
CA ARG A 23 -16.67 -1.97 -0.26
C ARG A 23 -16.72 -0.82 0.74
N ALA A 24 -15.68 0.01 0.78
CA ALA A 24 -15.67 1.17 1.67
C ALA A 24 -16.78 2.17 1.32
N LEU A 25 -17.03 2.42 0.05
CA LEU A 25 -18.11 3.30 -0.42
C LEU A 25 -19.49 2.72 -0.08
N ILE A 26 -19.71 1.42 -0.28
CA ILE A 26 -20.97 0.74 0.10
C ILE A 26 -21.23 0.87 1.61
N ASN A 27 -20.19 0.70 2.43
CA ASN A 27 -20.30 0.81 3.89
C ASN A 27 -20.42 2.25 4.40
N ASN A 28 -20.21 3.25 3.55
CA ASN A 28 -20.27 4.67 3.88
C ASN A 28 -21.10 5.43 2.85
N PRO A 29 -22.44 5.26 2.83
CA PRO A 29 -23.32 5.81 1.79
C PRO A 29 -23.39 7.33 1.75
N TYR A 30 -22.88 8.01 2.78
CA TYR A 30 -22.76 9.48 2.81
C TYR A 30 -21.58 9.99 1.96
N LEU A 31 -20.68 9.11 1.49
CA LEU A 31 -19.61 9.44 0.58
C LEU A 31 -20.11 9.46 -0.86
N ASN A 32 -20.14 10.62 -1.47
CA ASN A 32 -20.51 10.75 -2.88
C ASN A 32 -19.30 10.40 -3.77
N PHE A 33 -19.32 9.19 -4.33
CA PHE A 33 -18.28 8.76 -5.28
C PHE A 33 -18.57 9.36 -6.66
N THR A 34 -17.59 10.03 -7.23
CA THR A 34 -17.73 10.78 -8.47
C THR A 34 -17.16 10.02 -9.67
N GLN A 35 -15.87 9.74 -9.69
CA GLN A 35 -15.26 9.10 -10.85
C GLN A 35 -13.89 8.45 -10.53
N TYR A 36 -13.52 7.47 -11.37
CA TYR A 36 -12.18 6.91 -11.47
C TYR A 36 -11.37 7.61 -12.57
N PHE A 37 -10.08 7.87 -12.29
CA PHE A 37 -9.11 8.40 -13.24
C PHE A 37 -7.92 7.45 -13.39
N PRO A 38 -7.64 6.93 -14.61
CA PRO A 38 -6.56 5.97 -14.83
C PRO A 38 -5.20 6.68 -14.90
N ALA A 39 -4.44 6.65 -13.82
CA ALA A 39 -3.09 7.20 -13.76
C ALA A 39 -1.98 6.14 -13.82
N ASP A 40 -2.34 4.85 -13.95
CA ASP A 40 -1.42 3.76 -14.29
C ASP A 40 -0.21 3.66 -13.33
N TRP A 41 -0.45 3.80 -12.03
CA TRP A 41 0.56 3.83 -10.95
C TRP A 41 1.52 5.02 -11.00
N SER A 42 1.36 5.96 -11.96
CA SER A 42 2.31 7.01 -12.26
C SER A 42 2.04 8.30 -11.51
N ARG A 43 3.04 8.78 -10.75
CA ARG A 43 3.06 10.09 -10.09
C ARG A 43 2.85 11.22 -11.10
N LYS A 44 3.57 11.14 -12.24
CA LYS A 44 3.48 12.15 -13.30
C LYS A 44 2.09 12.22 -13.89
N LYS A 45 1.49 11.08 -14.26
CA LYS A 45 0.13 11.06 -14.82
C LYS A 45 -0.90 11.62 -13.83
N ALA A 46 -0.83 11.22 -12.55
CA ALA A 46 -1.72 11.74 -11.51
C ALA A 46 -1.60 13.27 -11.38
N ARG A 47 -0.38 13.79 -11.35
CA ARG A 47 -0.12 15.23 -11.31
C ARG A 47 -0.69 15.95 -12.53
N ASP A 48 -0.43 15.44 -13.72
CA ASP A 48 -0.81 16.08 -14.98
C ASP A 48 -2.34 16.05 -15.21
N MET A 49 -3.05 15.08 -14.64
CA MET A 49 -4.52 14.96 -14.71
C MET A 49 -5.25 15.86 -13.70
N PHE A 50 -4.59 16.29 -12.63
CA PHE A 50 -5.22 16.99 -11.51
C PHE A 50 -5.97 18.28 -11.91
N PRO A 51 -5.43 19.18 -12.76
CA PRO A 51 -6.17 20.36 -13.18
C PRO A 51 -7.47 20.04 -13.92
N THR A 52 -7.45 19.02 -14.79
CA THR A 52 -8.64 18.55 -15.49
C THR A 52 -9.69 17.96 -14.55
N MET A 53 -9.23 17.22 -13.53
CA MET A 53 -10.10 16.68 -12.50
C MET A 53 -10.84 17.77 -11.73
N LEU A 54 -10.11 18.82 -11.31
CA LEU A 54 -10.69 19.94 -10.57
C LEU A 54 -11.63 20.78 -11.42
N ALA A 55 -11.27 21.03 -12.69
CA ALA A 55 -12.14 21.76 -13.62
C ALA A 55 -13.48 21.05 -13.83
N ARG A 56 -13.47 19.70 -13.85
CA ARG A 56 -14.66 18.90 -14.05
C ARG A 56 -15.46 18.66 -12.78
N TYR A 57 -14.80 18.63 -11.63
CA TYR A 57 -15.38 18.30 -10.31
C TYR A 57 -14.88 19.28 -9.24
N PRO A 58 -15.29 20.55 -9.28
CA PRO A 58 -14.76 21.59 -8.40
C PRO A 58 -15.04 21.38 -6.90
N GLU A 59 -16.08 20.65 -6.57
CA GLU A 59 -16.45 20.33 -5.17
C GLU A 59 -15.74 19.11 -4.60
N VAL A 60 -14.84 18.45 -5.34
CA VAL A 60 -14.15 17.28 -4.80
C VAL A 60 -13.18 17.68 -3.68
N ASN A 61 -13.21 16.90 -2.61
CA ASN A 61 -12.34 17.14 -1.46
C ASN A 61 -11.75 15.85 -0.86
N ILE A 62 -12.09 14.68 -1.41
CA ILE A 62 -11.54 13.39 -0.99
C ILE A 62 -10.93 12.72 -2.21
N PHE A 63 -9.64 12.38 -2.08
CA PHE A 63 -8.89 11.70 -3.13
C PHE A 63 -8.36 10.37 -2.61
N TRP A 64 -8.81 9.30 -3.24
CA TRP A 64 -8.24 7.99 -3.03
C TRP A 64 -7.24 7.68 -4.15
N ALA A 65 -6.02 7.33 -3.83
CA ALA A 65 -5.05 6.89 -4.79
C ALA A 65 -4.72 5.40 -4.57
N ALA A 66 -4.74 4.63 -5.64
CA ALA A 66 -4.45 3.21 -5.57
C ALA A 66 -2.99 2.91 -5.23
N ASN A 67 -2.09 3.90 -5.25
CA ASN A 67 -0.75 3.84 -4.66
C ASN A 67 -0.27 5.21 -4.18
N ASP A 68 0.82 5.21 -3.42
CA ASP A 68 1.42 6.43 -2.87
C ASP A 68 2.03 7.33 -3.95
N ASN A 69 2.59 6.76 -5.02
CA ASN A 69 3.12 7.58 -6.12
C ASN A 69 2.05 8.48 -6.74
N MET A 70 0.85 7.96 -6.95
CA MET A 70 -0.26 8.75 -7.46
C MET A 70 -0.77 9.77 -6.42
N ALA A 71 -0.82 9.39 -5.14
CA ALA A 71 -1.17 10.31 -4.05
C ALA A 71 -0.19 11.50 -4.00
N LEU A 72 1.11 11.24 -4.06
CA LEU A 72 2.15 12.26 -4.12
C LEU A 72 2.03 13.14 -5.37
N GLY A 73 1.63 12.55 -6.51
CA GLY A 73 1.37 13.31 -7.73
C GLY A 73 0.25 14.34 -7.59
N LEU A 74 -0.82 13.97 -6.85
CA LEU A 74 -1.90 14.91 -6.50
C LEU A 74 -1.39 16.03 -5.57
N LEU A 75 -0.56 15.70 -4.58
CA LEU A 75 0.06 16.69 -3.69
C LEU A 75 0.95 17.67 -4.49
N ASP A 76 1.77 17.15 -5.41
CA ASP A 76 2.62 18.00 -6.28
C ASP A 76 1.80 19.01 -7.08
N ALA A 77 0.65 18.58 -7.62
CA ALA A 77 -0.20 19.43 -8.46
C ALA A 77 -1.00 20.47 -7.66
N ALA A 78 -1.31 20.18 -6.39
CA ALA A 78 -2.16 21.03 -5.57
C ALA A 78 -1.54 22.37 -5.22
N HIS A 79 -0.21 22.53 -5.29
CA HIS A 79 0.48 23.79 -4.99
C HIS A 79 -0.05 24.99 -5.81
N ASN A 80 -0.61 24.74 -6.99
CA ASN A 80 -1.16 25.75 -7.87
C ASN A 80 -2.70 25.75 -7.90
N SER A 81 -3.36 25.21 -6.89
CA SER A 81 -4.82 25.08 -6.81
C SER A 81 -5.36 25.70 -5.52
N GLN A 82 -6.68 25.84 -5.47
CA GLN A 82 -7.39 26.25 -4.24
C GLN A 82 -7.50 25.11 -3.17
N LEU A 83 -7.11 23.89 -3.53
CA LEU A 83 -7.12 22.76 -2.61
C LEU A 83 -5.83 22.73 -1.78
N VAL A 84 -6.00 22.68 -0.49
CA VAL A 84 -4.92 22.54 0.48
C VAL A 84 -5.12 21.23 1.21
N PHE A 85 -4.37 20.21 0.79
CA PHE A 85 -4.42 18.92 1.43
C PHE A 85 -4.05 19.00 2.92
N GLY A 86 -4.85 18.34 3.76
CA GLY A 86 -4.76 18.45 5.21
C GLY A 86 -5.59 19.60 5.82
N LYS A 87 -6.23 20.45 4.99
CA LYS A 87 -7.15 21.52 5.44
C LYS A 87 -8.54 21.36 4.85
N ASN A 88 -8.70 21.65 3.55
CA ASN A 88 -9.99 21.58 2.84
C ASN A 88 -10.10 20.37 1.90
N ALA A 89 -9.04 19.57 1.75
CA ALA A 89 -9.03 18.33 1.01
C ALA A 89 -8.19 17.26 1.72
N VAL A 90 -8.47 16.00 1.44
CA VAL A 90 -7.71 14.85 1.96
C VAL A 90 -7.30 13.91 0.84
N VAL A 91 -6.12 13.32 0.95
CA VAL A 91 -5.63 12.29 0.05
C VAL A 91 -5.06 11.11 0.85
N GLY A 92 -5.36 9.90 0.41
CA GLY A 92 -4.79 8.67 0.94
C GLY A 92 -4.21 7.82 -0.17
N GLY A 93 -3.19 7.03 0.18
CA GLY A 93 -2.48 6.14 -0.75
C GLY A 93 -2.23 4.75 -0.17
N ILE A 94 -1.44 3.98 -0.88
CA ILE A 94 -1.04 2.61 -0.51
C ILE A 94 0.44 2.47 -0.89
N ASP A 95 1.27 1.85 -0.08
CA ASP A 95 2.62 1.28 -0.25
C ASP A 95 3.62 1.67 0.85
N TRP A 96 3.34 2.68 1.70
CA TRP A 96 4.25 3.19 2.73
C TRP A 96 5.58 3.73 2.16
N LEU A 97 5.52 4.50 1.09
CA LEU A 97 6.71 5.19 0.60
C LEU A 97 7.25 6.17 1.66
N ALA A 98 8.56 6.31 1.74
CA ALA A 98 9.20 7.20 2.72
C ALA A 98 8.70 8.65 2.61
N GLU A 99 8.48 9.14 1.39
CA GLU A 99 7.94 10.47 1.12
C GLU A 99 6.49 10.61 1.57
N SER A 100 5.66 9.57 1.38
CA SER A 100 4.27 9.53 1.86
C SER A 100 4.20 9.54 3.39
N ILE A 101 5.10 8.80 4.06
CA ILE A 101 5.21 8.83 5.52
C ILE A 101 5.58 10.23 6.03
N GLU A 102 6.47 10.93 5.34
CA GLU A 102 6.80 12.31 5.71
C GLU A 102 5.62 13.27 5.43
N ALA A 103 4.92 13.12 4.30
CA ALA A 103 3.71 13.88 4.01
C ALA A 103 2.58 13.66 5.04
N ILE A 104 2.41 12.43 5.55
CA ILE A 104 1.48 12.13 6.65
C ILE A 104 1.90 12.85 7.93
N LYS A 105 3.18 12.84 8.26
CA LYS A 105 3.72 13.52 9.45
C LYS A 105 3.52 15.03 9.38
N GLN A 106 3.70 15.63 8.20
CA GLN A 106 3.46 17.04 7.93
C GLN A 106 1.96 17.40 7.86
N GLY A 107 1.08 16.39 7.76
CA GLY A 107 -0.37 16.54 7.69
C GLY A 107 -0.93 16.85 6.29
N SER A 108 -0.10 16.82 5.24
CA SER A 108 -0.55 17.00 3.85
C SER A 108 -1.14 15.72 3.24
N MET A 109 -0.81 14.55 3.77
CA MET A 109 -1.43 13.27 3.40
C MET A 109 -2.14 12.66 4.61
N ALA A 110 -3.35 12.16 4.43
CA ALA A 110 -4.17 11.64 5.52
C ALA A 110 -3.67 10.28 6.00
N CYS A 111 -3.38 9.37 5.07
CA CYS A 111 -2.92 8.03 5.39
C CYS A 111 -2.24 7.34 4.21
N SER A 112 -1.46 6.32 4.51
CA SER A 112 -1.02 5.31 3.55
C SER A 112 -1.22 3.92 4.14
N ILE A 113 -1.65 2.97 3.31
CA ILE A 113 -1.83 1.57 3.69
C ILE A 113 -0.66 0.76 3.13
N GLY A 114 -0.04 -0.08 3.96
CA GLY A 114 1.10 -0.87 3.50
C GLY A 114 1.37 -2.06 4.42
N GLY A 115 2.53 -2.69 4.23
CA GLY A 115 2.92 -3.94 4.90
C GLY A 115 3.24 -5.06 3.92
N HIS A 116 2.76 -4.97 2.68
CA HIS A 116 2.96 -5.98 1.64
C HIS A 116 4.40 -6.03 1.07
N PHE A 117 5.26 -5.07 1.39
CA PHE A 117 6.66 -5.06 0.93
C PHE A 117 7.47 -6.27 1.42
N VAL A 118 7.03 -6.93 2.49
CA VAL A 118 7.65 -8.17 3.00
C VAL A 118 7.32 -9.40 2.15
N GLU A 119 6.38 -9.33 1.22
CA GLU A 119 5.96 -10.45 0.36
C GLU A 119 7.12 -10.98 -0.48
N GLY A 120 7.95 -10.09 -1.03
CA GLY A 120 9.13 -10.48 -1.81
C GLY A 120 10.16 -11.25 -0.97
N MET A 121 10.37 -10.84 0.28
CA MET A 121 11.24 -11.53 1.22
C MET A 121 10.71 -12.94 1.53
N TRP A 122 9.43 -13.04 1.88
CA TRP A 122 8.80 -14.33 2.16
C TRP A 122 8.81 -15.26 0.95
N SER A 123 8.54 -14.74 -0.24
CA SER A 123 8.60 -15.53 -1.48
C SER A 123 9.99 -16.14 -1.66
N LEU A 124 11.06 -15.37 -1.43
CA LEU A 124 12.43 -15.85 -1.53
C LEU A 124 12.74 -16.93 -0.47
N ILE A 125 12.34 -16.72 0.78
CA ILE A 125 12.53 -17.68 1.86
C ILE A 125 11.81 -19.00 1.54
N LEU A 126 10.55 -18.92 1.12
CA LEU A 126 9.76 -20.11 0.80
C LEU A 126 10.30 -20.88 -0.39
N MET A 127 10.78 -20.19 -1.43
CA MET A 127 11.44 -20.82 -2.57
C MET A 127 12.74 -21.51 -2.14
N TYR A 128 13.56 -20.86 -1.33
CA TYR A 128 14.79 -21.43 -0.82
C TYR A 128 14.51 -22.68 0.02
N ASP A 129 13.56 -22.61 0.94
CA ASP A 129 13.20 -23.74 1.79
C ASP A 129 12.60 -24.91 0.97
N TYR A 130 11.78 -24.62 -0.04
CA TYR A 130 11.25 -25.62 -0.97
C TYR A 130 12.37 -26.39 -1.68
N LEU A 131 13.38 -25.69 -2.20
CA LEU A 131 14.54 -26.31 -2.84
C LEU A 131 15.39 -27.15 -1.89
N ASN A 132 15.26 -26.93 -0.59
CA ASN A 132 15.92 -27.70 0.46
C ASN A 132 14.99 -28.72 1.17
N GLY A 133 13.85 -29.06 0.54
CA GLY A 133 12.95 -30.13 1.01
C GLY A 133 11.88 -29.71 2.00
N PHE A 134 11.73 -28.40 2.29
CA PHE A 134 10.71 -27.89 3.19
C PHE A 134 9.57 -27.23 2.41
N ASP A 135 8.53 -27.99 2.13
CA ASP A 135 7.36 -27.50 1.37
C ASP A 135 6.26 -26.98 2.32
N PHE A 136 6.03 -25.67 2.31
CA PHE A 136 4.98 -25.03 3.12
C PHE A 136 3.56 -25.39 2.63
N VAL A 137 3.39 -25.87 1.39
CA VAL A 137 2.09 -26.30 0.86
C VAL A 137 1.58 -27.53 1.61
N ASN A 138 2.47 -28.48 1.91
CA ASN A 138 2.14 -29.70 2.64
C ASN A 138 1.73 -29.44 4.09
N GLU A 139 2.22 -28.36 4.69
CA GLU A 139 1.89 -27.97 6.07
C GLU A 139 0.52 -27.31 6.20
N SER A 140 0.02 -26.69 5.16
CA SER A 140 -1.26 -25.99 5.20
C SER A 140 -2.48 -26.93 5.32
N LYS A 141 -2.29 -28.26 5.35
CA LYS A 141 -3.34 -29.32 5.43
C LYS A 141 -4.50 -29.15 4.43
N LYS A 142 -4.43 -28.20 3.54
CA LYS A 142 -5.41 -27.97 2.48
C LYS A 142 -4.95 -28.71 1.25
N ARG A 143 -5.71 -29.72 0.85
CA ARG A 143 -5.51 -30.52 -0.39
C ARG A 143 -5.60 -29.71 -1.70
N SER A 144 -5.45 -28.40 -1.67
CA SER A 144 -5.41 -27.59 -2.87
C SER A 144 -3.94 -27.38 -3.25
N HIS A 145 -3.59 -27.64 -4.49
CA HIS A 145 -2.26 -27.43 -5.10
C HIS A 145 -1.86 -25.93 -5.13
N ARG A 146 -2.59 -25.06 -4.44
CA ARG A 146 -2.37 -23.63 -4.35
C ARG A 146 -2.41 -23.19 -2.89
N ALA A 147 -1.25 -23.19 -2.25
CA ALA A 147 -1.13 -22.50 -0.97
C ALA A 147 -0.96 -21.00 -1.23
N THR A 148 -1.64 -20.20 -0.43
CA THR A 148 -1.56 -18.74 -0.46
C THR A 148 -1.23 -18.26 0.94
N PHE A 149 -0.21 -17.43 1.08
CA PHE A 149 0.04 -16.70 2.31
C PHE A 149 -0.47 -15.26 2.17
N HIS A 150 -0.88 -14.68 3.27
CA HIS A 150 -1.39 -13.32 3.33
C HIS A 150 -0.56 -12.52 4.31
N THR A 151 -0.01 -11.41 3.86
CA THR A 151 0.64 -10.44 4.72
C THR A 151 -0.38 -9.49 5.33
N LYS A 152 -0.17 -9.10 6.58
CA LYS A 152 -1.02 -8.11 7.24
C LYS A 152 -0.68 -6.73 6.70
N MET A 153 -1.69 -6.04 6.20
CA MET A 153 -1.59 -4.63 5.86
C MET A 153 -2.12 -3.77 7.01
N ALA A 154 -1.53 -2.60 7.20
CA ALA A 154 -1.96 -1.64 8.21
C ALA A 154 -2.00 -0.22 7.65
N ALA A 155 -2.84 0.62 8.23
CA ALA A 155 -2.92 2.04 7.91
C ALA A 155 -1.94 2.83 8.78
N ILE A 156 -1.15 3.69 8.16
CA ILE A 156 -0.39 4.74 8.83
C ILE A 156 -1.10 6.05 8.58
N ASN A 157 -1.31 6.79 9.67
CA ASN A 157 -1.92 8.10 9.68
C ASN A 157 -1.24 8.99 10.73
N LYS A 158 -1.71 10.21 10.93
CA LYS A 158 -1.12 11.18 11.85
C LYS A 158 -0.99 10.65 13.29
N ASN A 159 -1.91 9.78 13.74
CA ASN A 159 -1.94 9.29 15.12
C ASN A 159 -0.87 8.23 15.41
N ASN A 160 -0.41 7.50 14.39
CA ASN A 160 0.53 6.39 14.57
C ASN A 160 1.83 6.51 13.75
N VAL A 161 2.01 7.56 12.98
CA VAL A 161 3.20 7.76 12.13
C VAL A 161 4.51 7.85 12.94
N GLY A 162 4.45 8.36 14.17
CA GLY A 162 5.60 8.41 15.09
C GLY A 162 6.10 7.02 15.49
N THR A 163 5.18 6.12 15.79
CA THR A 163 5.46 4.71 16.14
C THR A 163 6.02 3.96 14.93
N PHE A 164 5.52 4.26 13.72
CA PHE A 164 6.01 3.64 12.50
C PHE A 164 7.49 3.93 12.23
N LYS A 165 7.98 5.13 12.52
CA LYS A 165 9.43 5.44 12.40
C LYS A 165 10.29 4.50 13.24
N GLN A 166 9.84 4.16 14.45
CA GLN A 166 10.54 3.22 15.32
C GLN A 166 10.44 1.78 14.77
N LEU A 167 9.26 1.39 14.26
CA LEU A 167 9.05 0.09 13.63
C LEU A 167 9.86 -0.04 12.33
N ALA A 168 9.84 0.96 11.47
CA ALA A 168 10.60 1.00 10.23
C ALA A 168 12.13 0.98 10.49
N LYS A 169 12.60 1.62 11.56
CA LYS A 169 13.99 1.51 12.00
C LYS A 169 14.35 0.09 12.45
N LYS A 170 13.41 -0.62 13.09
CA LYS A 170 13.60 -2.03 13.48
C LYS A 170 13.51 -2.98 12.29
N LEU A 171 12.66 -2.66 11.30
CA LEU A 171 12.45 -3.46 10.08
C LEU A 171 13.44 -3.12 8.95
N ARG A 172 14.17 -2.01 9.06
CA ARG A 172 15.33 -1.68 8.22
C ARG A 172 16.59 -1.76 9.07
N PRO A 173 17.11 -2.94 9.37
CA PRO A 173 18.48 -3.02 9.83
C PRO A 173 19.32 -2.45 8.70
N THR A 174 20.18 -1.50 9.03
CA THR A 174 21.13 -0.86 8.10
C THR A 174 22.08 -1.87 7.45
N ASN A 175 22.01 -3.13 7.84
CA ASN A 175 22.75 -4.28 7.32
C ASN A 175 21.82 -5.50 7.21
N LEU A 176 20.83 -5.45 6.30
CA LEU A 176 20.14 -6.67 5.83
C LEU A 176 21.18 -7.52 5.09
N SER A 177 21.91 -8.37 5.81
CA SER A 177 22.74 -9.39 5.19
C SER A 177 21.89 -10.60 4.85
N MET A 178 22.33 -11.41 3.88
CA MET A 178 21.71 -12.71 3.58
C MET A 178 21.58 -13.61 4.82
N HIS A 179 22.38 -13.37 5.88
CA HIS A 179 22.26 -14.05 7.16
C HIS A 179 20.96 -13.76 7.91
N ASP A 180 20.34 -12.62 7.69
CA ASP A 180 19.06 -12.28 8.34
C ASP A 180 17.90 -13.06 7.74
N PHE A 181 17.94 -13.39 6.45
CA PHE A 181 16.96 -14.29 5.82
C PHE A 181 17.02 -15.71 6.37
N ARG A 182 18.20 -16.19 6.74
CA ARG A 182 18.39 -17.52 7.33
C ARG A 182 17.67 -17.71 8.65
N ARG A 183 17.40 -16.63 9.40
CA ARG A 183 16.65 -16.69 10.65
C ARG A 183 15.21 -17.14 10.46
N TYR A 184 14.65 -16.90 9.26
CA TYR A 184 13.26 -17.19 8.92
C TYR A 184 13.13 -18.45 8.03
N SER A 185 14.24 -18.99 7.56
CA SER A 185 14.30 -20.19 6.73
C SER A 185 14.36 -21.44 7.61
N ARG A 186 13.51 -22.41 7.35
CA ARG A 186 13.47 -23.69 8.08
C ARG A 186 14.69 -24.56 7.80
N SER A 187 15.24 -24.50 6.60
CA SER A 187 16.46 -25.23 6.24
C SER A 187 17.69 -24.76 7.03
N HIS A 188 17.68 -23.49 7.49
CA HIS A 188 18.78 -22.93 8.32
C HIS A 188 18.45 -22.88 9.80
N ASN A 189 17.17 -22.83 10.16
CA ASN A 189 16.70 -22.77 11.54
C ASN A 189 15.64 -23.86 11.81
N PRO A 190 16.05 -25.07 12.17
CA PRO A 190 15.14 -26.20 12.41
C PRO A 190 14.14 -25.98 13.55
N GLN A 191 14.34 -24.92 14.37
CA GLN A 191 13.39 -24.57 15.46
C GLN A 191 12.11 -23.93 14.92
N ILE A 192 12.11 -23.44 13.68
CA ILE A 192 10.93 -22.88 13.04
C ILE A 192 9.98 -24.03 12.66
N LYS A 193 8.96 -24.25 13.50
CA LYS A 193 7.93 -25.26 13.25
C LYS A 193 6.88 -24.80 12.26
N GLN A 194 6.60 -23.49 12.19
CA GLN A 194 5.59 -22.89 11.34
C GLN A 194 6.05 -21.49 10.90
N TYR A 195 5.77 -21.11 9.63
CA TYR A 195 6.00 -19.75 9.16
C TYR A 195 4.99 -18.77 9.73
N ASN A 196 5.46 -17.61 10.19
CA ASN A 196 4.64 -16.49 10.67
C ASN A 196 4.72 -15.35 9.65
N PHE A 197 3.75 -15.30 8.74
CA PHE A 197 3.62 -14.28 7.69
C PHE A 197 3.05 -12.97 8.20
#